data_fdcac8f3a4fde508b4cb78cbb5978d5e
#
_entry.id   fdcac8f3a4fde508b4cb78cbb5978d5e
#
_cell.length_a   1.000
_cell.length_b   1.000
_cell.length_c   1.000
_cell.angle_alpha   90.00
_cell.angle_beta   90.00
_cell.angle_gamma   90.00
#
_symmetry.space_group_name_H-M   'P 1'
#
loop_
_entity.id
_entity.type
_entity.pdbx_description
1 polymer ?
#
loop_
_entity_poly.entity_id
_entity_poly.type
_entity_poly.pdbx_seq_one_letter_code
_entity_poly.pdbx_strand_id
1 'polypeptide(L)'
;MPPKNIRIMTTAIYKHFFLGFLFLSQFVFAQKGLEALIISDGVLLKCDNSKLPRDGSIELPRTVNRIAKEAFKDCLPLKSISIAGTVTTIEEGAFSGCTNLTKVEILPNSVTYIGARAFANCTKLLMIYLPNSVTNIGEEAFRGCSSLKKIEIPENVSELGNRAFMDCSSLQQVNFLGEKLSVISSQLFYQCKQLQKAVLPESVKNIRSSAFAYCENLSSVTFPKQLESIGDDAFEYCRRLISIDIPDSVVFLGASAFNSCSSLMKVKLPYGLRHILNDTFLDCTSLTAVVIPDTVEKINIQAFKNCSSLVRVQMPLALTNIYYAAFYGCKSLQYIDLSDEVKYIGGLAFGECQNIQTIELPKAVTVIAPKVFYNCTNLAEVKLSKFTTSIGVQAFYGCANLKELNLPSSIEKIGLGAFENSGLMELHSKATTPPIINKIGYRGKVVVPHRSLSLYREAVGWKDCALE
;
A
#
# COMPACT_ATOMS: atom_id res chain seq x y z
N MET A 1 1.31 33.31 -21.88
CA MET A 1 -0.14 33.30 -22.11
C MET A 1 -0.46 32.12 -22.99
N PRO A 2 -1.11 31.04 -22.50
CA PRO A 2 -1.74 30.03 -23.32
C PRO A 2 -3.24 30.29 -23.43
N PRO A 3 -3.90 29.87 -24.53
CA PRO A 3 -5.25 30.31 -24.85
C PRO A 3 -6.31 29.59 -24.00
N LYS A 4 -7.14 30.40 -23.36
CA LYS A 4 -8.43 30.01 -22.81
C LYS A 4 -9.35 29.75 -24.01
N ASN A 5 -9.67 28.50 -24.36
CA ASN A 5 -10.85 28.18 -25.20
C ASN A 5 -10.90 26.69 -25.62
N ILE A 6 -10.88 25.74 -24.65
CA ILE A 6 -11.20 24.33 -24.92
C ILE A 6 -12.33 23.79 -23.99
N ARG A 7 -12.86 24.62 -23.09
CA ARG A 7 -13.87 24.14 -22.10
C ARG A 7 -15.34 24.28 -22.52
N ILE A 8 -15.63 24.80 -23.72
CA ILE A 8 -17.02 25.12 -24.12
C ILE A 8 -17.58 24.17 -25.20
N MET A 9 -16.76 23.33 -25.85
CA MET A 9 -17.27 22.49 -26.95
C MET A 9 -17.78 21.10 -26.56
N THR A 10 -17.45 20.59 -25.38
CA THR A 10 -17.90 19.26 -24.95
C THR A 10 -19.28 19.25 -24.29
N THR A 11 -19.75 20.40 -23.80
CA THR A 11 -21.10 20.50 -23.16
C THR A 11 -22.21 20.74 -24.17
N ALA A 12 -21.91 21.23 -25.36
CA ALA A 12 -22.93 21.53 -26.37
C ALA A 12 -23.35 20.31 -27.22
N ILE A 13 -22.46 19.34 -27.41
CA ILE A 13 -22.75 18.14 -28.22
C ILE A 13 -23.68 17.16 -27.47
N TYR A 14 -23.57 17.11 -26.14
CA TYR A 14 -24.46 16.25 -25.33
C TYR A 14 -25.87 16.79 -25.14
N LYS A 15 -26.11 18.11 -25.26
CA LYS A 15 -27.45 18.70 -25.15
C LYS A 15 -28.32 18.47 -26.38
N HIS A 16 -27.75 18.25 -27.55
CA HIS A 16 -28.56 18.09 -28.79
C HIS A 16 -28.89 16.64 -29.12
N PHE A 17 -28.20 15.65 -28.54
CA PHE A 17 -28.59 14.25 -28.68
C PHE A 17 -29.75 13.84 -27.75
N PHE A 18 -30.01 14.60 -26.67
CA PHE A 18 -31.08 14.30 -25.70
C PHE A 18 -32.43 14.93 -26.04
N LEU A 19 -32.45 15.96 -26.90
CA LEU A 19 -33.73 16.64 -27.31
C LEU A 19 -34.41 16.00 -28.50
N GLY A 20 -33.76 15.08 -29.21
CA GLY A 20 -34.36 14.43 -30.41
C GLY A 20 -35.20 13.19 -30.12
N PHE A 21 -35.24 12.68 -28.89
CA PHE A 21 -36.02 11.48 -28.52
C PHE A 21 -37.26 11.73 -27.67
N LEU A 22 -37.61 13.00 -27.44
CA LEU A 22 -38.73 13.38 -26.53
C LEU A 22 -40.07 13.59 -27.23
N PHE A 23 -40.17 13.43 -28.53
CA PHE A 23 -41.43 13.50 -29.25
C PHE A 23 -41.53 12.34 -30.24
N LEU A 24 -42.01 11.20 -29.81
CA LEU A 24 -42.74 10.15 -30.56
C LEU A 24 -42.80 8.87 -29.72
N SER A 25 -43.90 8.73 -29.03
CA SER A 25 -44.65 7.48 -28.83
C SER A 25 -45.45 7.52 -27.53
N GLN A 26 -46.63 8.16 -27.61
CA GLN A 26 -47.78 7.67 -26.82
C GLN A 26 -48.28 6.38 -27.49
N PHE A 27 -47.42 5.39 -27.63
CA PHE A 27 -47.85 4.00 -27.76
C PHE A 27 -47.82 3.41 -26.35
N VAL A 28 -48.97 2.93 -25.90
CA VAL A 28 -49.13 2.04 -24.76
C VAL A 28 -48.34 0.77 -25.09
N PHE A 29 -47.05 0.81 -24.91
CA PHE A 29 -46.24 -0.41 -24.86
C PHE A 29 -46.67 -1.11 -23.56
N ALA A 30 -47.27 -2.30 -23.65
CA ALA A 30 -47.42 -3.20 -22.52
C ALA A 30 -46.05 -3.29 -21.88
N GLN A 31 -45.92 -2.79 -20.60
CA GLN A 31 -44.62 -2.72 -19.90
C GLN A 31 -44.06 -4.14 -19.81
N LYS A 32 -42.87 -4.31 -20.36
CA LYS A 32 -42.27 -5.62 -20.59
C LYS A 32 -41.86 -6.27 -19.27
N GLY A 33 -42.39 -7.45 -19.01
CA GLY A 33 -42.00 -8.25 -17.85
C GLY A 33 -42.80 -7.98 -16.58
N LEU A 34 -43.90 -7.24 -16.62
CA LEU A 34 -44.76 -6.96 -15.45
C LEU A 34 -45.25 -8.23 -14.72
N GLU A 35 -45.52 -9.29 -15.48
CA GLU A 35 -46.00 -10.57 -14.90
C GLU A 35 -45.00 -11.24 -13.97
N ALA A 36 -43.71 -10.89 -14.13
CA ALA A 36 -42.65 -11.39 -13.28
C ALA A 36 -42.51 -10.60 -11.97
N LEU A 37 -43.15 -9.44 -11.84
CA LEU A 37 -42.95 -8.51 -10.73
C LEU A 37 -44.04 -8.65 -9.67
N ILE A 38 -43.66 -8.85 -8.42
CA ILE A 38 -44.52 -8.80 -7.24
C ILE A 38 -44.39 -7.41 -6.61
N ILE A 39 -45.40 -6.56 -6.80
CA ILE A 39 -45.40 -5.17 -6.34
C ILE A 39 -46.53 -4.98 -5.35
N SER A 40 -46.28 -4.32 -4.21
CA SER A 40 -47.26 -3.88 -3.24
C SER A 40 -46.91 -2.49 -2.74
N ASP A 41 -47.88 -1.56 -2.72
CA ASP A 41 -47.76 -0.19 -2.18
C ASP A 41 -46.52 0.57 -2.73
N GLY A 42 -46.28 0.41 -4.03
CA GLY A 42 -45.14 1.04 -4.69
C GLY A 42 -43.79 0.38 -4.46
N VAL A 43 -43.76 -0.72 -3.71
CA VAL A 43 -42.55 -1.48 -3.44
C VAL A 43 -42.50 -2.71 -4.33
N LEU A 44 -41.41 -2.87 -5.07
CA LEU A 44 -41.11 -4.12 -5.76
C LEU A 44 -40.51 -5.10 -4.75
N LEU A 45 -41.31 -6.08 -4.33
CA LEU A 45 -40.93 -7.05 -3.30
C LEU A 45 -40.09 -8.19 -3.83
N LYS A 46 -40.40 -8.72 -5.01
CA LYS A 46 -39.73 -9.86 -5.60
C LYS A 46 -39.97 -9.97 -7.11
N CYS A 47 -39.01 -10.59 -7.79
CA CYS A 47 -39.15 -11.05 -9.18
C CYS A 47 -39.35 -12.55 -9.23
N ASP A 48 -40.37 -13.00 -9.98
CA ASP A 48 -40.55 -14.42 -10.33
C ASP A 48 -39.76 -14.75 -11.59
N ASN A 49 -38.61 -15.40 -11.39
CA ASN A 49 -37.66 -15.71 -12.45
C ASN A 49 -38.26 -16.56 -13.59
N SER A 50 -39.32 -17.36 -13.28
CA SER A 50 -39.96 -18.25 -14.26
C SER A 50 -40.82 -17.48 -15.29
N LYS A 51 -41.22 -16.27 -14.93
CA LYS A 51 -42.12 -15.41 -15.76
C LYS A 51 -41.34 -14.32 -16.49
N LEU A 52 -40.01 -14.30 -16.38
CA LEU A 52 -39.19 -13.33 -17.09
C LEU A 52 -39.35 -13.49 -18.62
N PRO A 53 -39.36 -12.39 -19.39
CA PRO A 53 -39.30 -12.43 -20.83
C PRO A 53 -38.07 -13.25 -21.32
N ARG A 54 -38.21 -13.99 -22.44
CA ARG A 54 -37.14 -14.81 -23.01
C ARG A 54 -35.85 -14.06 -23.27
N ASP A 55 -35.92 -12.77 -23.57
CA ASP A 55 -34.77 -11.93 -23.77
C ASP A 55 -34.14 -11.42 -22.45
N GLY A 56 -34.77 -11.67 -21.31
CA GLY A 56 -34.29 -11.29 -19.99
C GLY A 56 -34.34 -9.79 -19.70
N SER A 57 -35.19 -9.01 -20.39
CA SER A 57 -35.30 -7.59 -20.18
C SER A 57 -36.55 -7.21 -19.38
N ILE A 58 -36.41 -6.25 -18.45
CA ILE A 58 -37.47 -5.70 -17.64
C ILE A 58 -37.51 -4.16 -17.75
N GLU A 59 -38.70 -3.59 -17.79
CA GLU A 59 -38.92 -2.17 -17.59
C GLU A 59 -39.81 -1.99 -16.36
N LEU A 60 -39.30 -1.29 -15.31
CA LEU A 60 -40.03 -1.06 -14.09
C LEU A 60 -41.16 -0.02 -14.31
N PRO A 61 -42.36 -0.30 -13.82
CA PRO A 61 -43.47 0.65 -13.93
C PRO A 61 -43.23 1.88 -13.04
N ARG A 62 -43.76 3.01 -13.45
CA ARG A 62 -43.68 4.28 -12.70
C ARG A 62 -44.41 4.27 -11.36
N THR A 63 -45.17 3.22 -11.07
CA THR A 63 -45.78 2.98 -9.76
C THR A 63 -44.79 2.49 -8.72
N VAL A 64 -43.58 2.02 -9.15
CA VAL A 64 -42.54 1.56 -8.23
C VAL A 64 -41.70 2.74 -7.75
N ASN A 65 -41.57 2.88 -6.45
CA ASN A 65 -40.75 3.91 -5.80
C ASN A 65 -39.58 3.32 -5.02
N ARG A 66 -39.59 2.00 -4.78
CA ARG A 66 -38.54 1.28 -4.03
C ARG A 66 -38.37 -0.14 -4.54
N ILE A 67 -37.12 -0.59 -4.66
CA ILE A 67 -36.76 -2.01 -4.93
C ILE A 67 -36.35 -2.60 -3.60
N ALA A 68 -37.10 -3.58 -3.12
CA ALA A 68 -36.90 -4.19 -1.81
C ALA A 68 -35.61 -5.02 -1.75
N LYS A 69 -35.23 -5.33 -0.51
CA LYS A 69 -34.12 -6.22 -0.19
C LYS A 69 -34.27 -7.55 -0.97
N GLU A 70 -33.18 -7.90 -1.69
CA GLU A 70 -33.07 -9.17 -2.42
C GLU A 70 -34.14 -9.40 -3.51
N ALA A 71 -34.82 -8.37 -4.00
CA ALA A 71 -35.94 -8.49 -4.93
C ALA A 71 -35.61 -9.26 -6.22
N PHE A 72 -34.39 -9.14 -6.73
CA PHE A 72 -33.86 -9.90 -7.90
C PHE A 72 -32.66 -10.77 -7.54
N LYS A 73 -32.46 -11.10 -6.28
CA LYS A 73 -31.33 -11.91 -5.88
C LYS A 73 -31.24 -13.21 -6.68
N ASP A 74 -30.01 -13.52 -7.18
CA ASP A 74 -29.72 -14.71 -7.98
C ASP A 74 -30.63 -14.87 -9.23
N CYS A 75 -31.15 -13.75 -9.76
CA CYS A 75 -31.98 -13.77 -10.94
C CYS A 75 -31.12 -13.96 -12.21
N LEU A 76 -30.78 -15.22 -12.50
CA LEU A 76 -29.93 -15.59 -13.63
C LEU A 76 -30.55 -15.25 -15.01
N PRO A 77 -31.89 -15.32 -15.23
CA PRO A 77 -32.45 -14.94 -16.53
C PRO A 77 -32.42 -13.43 -16.82
N LEU A 78 -32.21 -12.56 -15.80
CA LEU A 78 -32.20 -11.11 -15.96
C LEU A 78 -30.92 -10.66 -16.70
N LYS A 79 -31.09 -10.01 -17.85
CA LYS A 79 -29.99 -9.48 -18.67
C LYS A 79 -29.96 -7.95 -18.72
N SER A 80 -31.13 -7.32 -18.67
CA SER A 80 -31.23 -5.86 -18.64
C SER A 80 -32.43 -5.38 -17.86
N ILE A 81 -32.28 -4.23 -17.21
CA ILE A 81 -33.37 -3.58 -16.48
C ILE A 81 -33.34 -2.05 -16.70
N SER A 82 -34.50 -1.48 -16.95
CA SER A 82 -34.73 -0.03 -16.90
C SER A 82 -35.47 0.32 -15.60
N ILE A 83 -34.81 1.11 -14.76
CA ILE A 83 -35.32 1.55 -13.45
C ILE A 83 -36.00 2.91 -13.63
N ALA A 84 -37.32 2.95 -13.33
CA ALA A 84 -38.14 4.14 -13.50
C ALA A 84 -37.66 5.33 -12.67
N GLY A 85 -37.90 6.55 -13.17
CA GLY A 85 -37.52 7.80 -12.50
C GLY A 85 -38.29 8.08 -11.19
N THR A 86 -39.16 7.19 -10.75
CA THR A 86 -39.86 7.22 -9.45
C THR A 86 -39.19 6.44 -8.36
N VAL A 87 -38.22 5.54 -8.71
CA VAL A 87 -37.50 4.71 -7.74
C VAL A 87 -36.47 5.57 -7.00
N THR A 88 -36.62 5.70 -5.69
CA THR A 88 -35.69 6.47 -4.85
C THR A 88 -34.62 5.60 -4.18
N THR A 89 -34.93 4.32 -3.95
CA THR A 89 -34.11 3.43 -3.16
C THR A 89 -33.98 2.06 -3.83
N ILE A 90 -32.74 1.58 -3.95
CA ILE A 90 -32.40 0.20 -4.27
C ILE A 90 -31.84 -0.42 -2.99
N GLU A 91 -32.58 -1.34 -2.37
CA GLU A 91 -32.22 -1.88 -1.07
C GLU A 91 -31.11 -2.93 -1.12
N GLU A 92 -30.73 -3.44 0.07
CA GLU A 92 -29.67 -4.43 0.27
C GLU A 92 -29.85 -5.64 -0.65
N GLY A 93 -28.80 -6.01 -1.38
CA GLY A 93 -28.76 -7.22 -2.20
C GLY A 93 -29.77 -7.28 -3.33
N ALA A 94 -30.44 -6.18 -3.66
CA ALA A 94 -31.58 -6.15 -4.59
C ALA A 94 -31.31 -6.90 -5.90
N PHE A 95 -30.09 -6.82 -6.46
CA PHE A 95 -29.66 -7.52 -7.68
C PHE A 95 -28.45 -8.43 -7.42
N SER A 96 -28.19 -8.78 -6.16
CA SER A 96 -27.03 -9.62 -5.84
C SER A 96 -27.11 -10.95 -6.58
N GLY A 97 -25.99 -11.38 -7.18
CA GLY A 97 -25.92 -12.65 -7.91
C GLY A 97 -26.61 -12.66 -9.29
N CYS A 98 -27.07 -11.53 -9.81
CA CYS A 98 -27.57 -11.44 -11.18
C CYS A 98 -26.43 -11.54 -12.19
N THR A 99 -25.80 -12.71 -12.30
CA THR A 99 -24.55 -12.93 -13.06
C THR A 99 -24.68 -12.68 -14.57
N ASN A 100 -25.90 -12.71 -15.13
CA ASN A 100 -26.15 -12.43 -16.54
C ASN A 100 -26.58 -10.97 -16.79
N LEU A 101 -26.73 -10.15 -15.76
CA LEU A 101 -27.11 -8.73 -15.90
C LEU A 101 -25.97 -7.96 -16.58
N THR A 102 -26.24 -7.45 -17.78
CA THR A 102 -25.26 -6.73 -18.61
C THR A 102 -25.51 -5.23 -18.65
N LYS A 103 -26.80 -4.82 -18.50
CA LYS A 103 -27.22 -3.42 -18.60
C LYS A 103 -28.19 -3.06 -17.49
N VAL A 104 -27.87 -1.99 -16.77
CA VAL A 104 -28.80 -1.30 -15.85
C VAL A 104 -28.92 0.14 -16.32
N GLU A 105 -30.13 0.58 -16.58
CA GLU A 105 -30.46 1.95 -16.93
C GLU A 105 -31.28 2.57 -15.80
N ILE A 106 -30.73 3.56 -15.13
CA ILE A 106 -31.40 4.30 -14.06
C ILE A 106 -31.80 5.66 -14.64
N LEU A 107 -33.10 5.91 -14.70
CA LEU A 107 -33.59 7.19 -15.22
C LEU A 107 -33.19 8.35 -14.30
N PRO A 108 -32.95 9.56 -14.86
CA PRO A 108 -32.44 10.70 -14.09
C PRO A 108 -33.34 11.11 -12.93
N ASN A 109 -32.71 11.70 -11.90
CA ASN A 109 -33.31 12.37 -10.74
C ASN A 109 -34.17 11.50 -9.81
N SER A 110 -33.88 10.21 -9.70
CA SER A 110 -34.67 9.30 -8.88
C SER A 110 -33.87 8.68 -7.73
N VAL A 111 -32.99 7.74 -8.03
CA VAL A 111 -32.28 6.96 -7.02
C VAL A 111 -31.36 7.86 -6.21
N THR A 112 -31.56 7.87 -4.89
CA THR A 112 -30.71 8.59 -3.93
C THR A 112 -29.82 7.63 -3.14
N TYR A 113 -30.28 6.39 -2.96
CA TYR A 113 -29.60 5.40 -2.13
C TYR A 113 -29.46 4.07 -2.87
N ILE A 114 -28.25 3.54 -2.92
CA ILE A 114 -27.89 2.20 -3.38
C ILE A 114 -27.41 1.41 -2.16
N GLY A 115 -28.18 0.38 -1.78
CA GLY A 115 -27.98 -0.42 -0.58
C GLY A 115 -26.72 -1.29 -0.61
N ALA A 116 -26.38 -1.84 0.54
CA ALA A 116 -25.30 -2.80 0.65
C ALA A 116 -25.51 -3.98 -0.30
N ARG A 117 -24.46 -4.42 -0.99
CA ARG A 117 -24.49 -5.56 -1.93
C ARG A 117 -25.54 -5.45 -3.05
N ALA A 118 -26.09 -4.27 -3.32
CA ALA A 118 -27.21 -4.11 -4.24
C ALA A 118 -26.95 -4.73 -5.62
N PHE A 119 -25.72 -4.67 -6.14
CA PHE A 119 -25.29 -5.27 -7.40
C PHE A 119 -24.09 -6.24 -7.20
N ALA A 120 -23.92 -6.78 -5.99
CA ALA A 120 -22.80 -7.68 -5.73
C ALA A 120 -22.84 -8.91 -6.64
N ASN A 121 -21.69 -9.28 -7.20
CA ASN A 121 -21.55 -10.43 -8.11
C ASN A 121 -22.39 -10.35 -9.41
N CYS A 122 -22.73 -9.14 -9.87
CA CYS A 122 -23.24 -8.94 -11.24
C CYS A 122 -22.07 -9.05 -12.22
N THR A 123 -21.54 -10.26 -12.41
CA THR A 123 -20.24 -10.51 -13.07
C THR A 123 -20.18 -10.08 -14.53
N LYS A 124 -21.32 -9.98 -15.22
CA LYS A 124 -21.41 -9.52 -16.64
C LYS A 124 -21.80 -8.04 -16.77
N LEU A 125 -21.93 -7.29 -15.68
CA LEU A 125 -22.26 -5.87 -15.75
C LEU A 125 -21.07 -5.10 -16.34
N LEU A 126 -21.27 -4.56 -17.56
CA LEU A 126 -20.21 -3.88 -18.32
C LEU A 126 -20.08 -2.41 -17.92
N MET A 127 -21.20 -1.76 -17.70
CA MET A 127 -21.31 -0.34 -17.30
C MET A 127 -22.59 -0.08 -16.57
N ILE A 128 -22.59 0.91 -15.71
CA ILE A 128 -23.77 1.48 -15.07
C ILE A 128 -23.60 2.99 -14.97
N TYR A 129 -24.64 3.74 -15.33
CA TYR A 129 -24.70 5.19 -15.14
C TYR A 129 -25.51 5.49 -13.89
N LEU A 130 -24.85 6.09 -12.92
CA LEU A 130 -25.48 6.51 -11.67
C LEU A 130 -25.93 7.96 -11.82
N PRO A 131 -27.22 8.29 -11.54
CA PRO A 131 -27.70 9.66 -11.64
C PRO A 131 -27.12 10.57 -10.54
N ASN A 132 -27.09 11.88 -10.78
CA ASN A 132 -26.60 12.86 -9.81
C ASN A 132 -27.43 12.94 -8.52
N SER A 133 -28.63 12.34 -8.50
CA SER A 133 -29.43 12.20 -7.28
C SER A 133 -28.81 11.24 -6.24
N VAL A 134 -27.91 10.33 -6.65
CA VAL A 134 -27.27 9.38 -5.72
C VAL A 134 -26.38 10.12 -4.73
N THR A 135 -26.64 9.90 -3.44
CA THR A 135 -25.85 10.46 -2.33
C THR A 135 -25.03 9.40 -1.59
N ASN A 136 -25.53 8.16 -1.57
CA ASN A 136 -24.93 7.07 -0.81
C ASN A 136 -24.84 5.79 -1.65
N ILE A 137 -23.69 5.17 -1.64
CA ILE A 137 -23.42 3.83 -2.20
C ILE A 137 -22.97 2.93 -1.05
N GLY A 138 -23.73 1.90 -0.76
CA GLY A 138 -23.55 1.04 0.41
C GLY A 138 -22.33 0.11 0.33
N GLU A 139 -22.10 -0.59 1.45
CA GLU A 139 -21.03 -1.58 1.56
C GLU A 139 -21.19 -2.68 0.49
N GLU A 140 -20.06 -3.06 -0.15
CA GLU A 140 -20.03 -4.12 -1.17
C GLU A 140 -21.03 -3.91 -2.34
N ALA A 141 -21.55 -2.71 -2.57
CA ALA A 141 -22.65 -2.47 -3.51
C ALA A 141 -22.39 -3.02 -4.91
N PHE A 142 -21.16 -2.96 -5.41
CA PHE A 142 -20.73 -3.48 -6.71
C PHE A 142 -19.60 -4.53 -6.58
N ARG A 143 -19.44 -5.13 -5.40
CA ARG A 143 -18.42 -6.14 -5.20
C ARG A 143 -18.54 -7.27 -6.23
N GLY A 144 -17.42 -7.66 -6.85
CA GLY A 144 -17.39 -8.77 -7.79
C GLY A 144 -18.07 -8.48 -9.14
N CYS A 145 -18.34 -7.22 -9.48
CA CYS A 145 -18.73 -6.80 -10.84
C CYS A 145 -17.52 -6.90 -11.77
N SER A 146 -17.04 -8.12 -12.02
CA SER A 146 -15.75 -8.38 -12.66
C SER A 146 -15.62 -7.92 -14.11
N SER A 147 -16.73 -7.66 -14.81
CA SER A 147 -16.74 -7.10 -16.16
C SER A 147 -16.86 -5.56 -16.21
N LEU A 148 -17.08 -4.89 -15.08
CA LEU A 148 -17.23 -3.44 -15.02
C LEU A 148 -15.92 -2.74 -15.39
N LYS A 149 -15.94 -1.96 -16.48
CA LYS A 149 -14.73 -1.32 -17.02
C LYS A 149 -14.52 0.12 -16.55
N LYS A 150 -15.61 0.84 -16.33
CA LYS A 150 -15.59 2.25 -15.93
C LYS A 150 -16.73 2.51 -14.95
N ILE A 151 -16.46 3.37 -13.98
CA ILE A 151 -17.47 3.92 -13.10
C ILE A 151 -17.28 5.43 -12.94
N GLU A 152 -18.38 6.17 -12.99
CA GLU A 152 -18.46 7.58 -12.64
C GLU A 152 -19.21 7.69 -11.31
N ILE A 153 -18.52 8.26 -10.31
CA ILE A 153 -19.10 8.53 -8.98
C ILE A 153 -19.78 9.90 -9.07
N PRO A 154 -21.11 9.96 -8.91
CA PRO A 154 -21.87 11.20 -9.12
C PRO A 154 -21.46 12.34 -8.18
N GLU A 155 -21.78 13.56 -8.61
CA GLU A 155 -21.42 14.81 -7.94
C GLU A 155 -21.90 14.88 -6.47
N ASN A 156 -23.08 14.30 -6.19
CA ASN A 156 -23.70 14.38 -4.86
C ASN A 156 -23.33 13.24 -3.92
N VAL A 157 -22.52 12.28 -4.35
CA VAL A 157 -22.08 11.17 -3.48
C VAL A 157 -21.20 11.71 -2.37
N SER A 158 -21.64 11.54 -1.13
CA SER A 158 -20.92 11.87 0.09
C SER A 158 -20.43 10.63 0.86
N GLU A 159 -21.00 9.47 0.55
CA GLU A 159 -20.66 8.21 1.21
C GLU A 159 -20.47 7.07 0.22
N LEU A 160 -19.30 6.44 0.29
CA LEU A 160 -18.99 5.17 -0.37
C LEU A 160 -18.72 4.13 0.71
N GLY A 161 -19.49 3.06 0.74
CA GLY A 161 -19.32 1.97 1.69
C GLY A 161 -17.99 1.23 1.51
N ASN A 162 -17.54 0.54 2.56
CA ASN A 162 -16.38 -0.33 2.47
C ASN A 162 -16.59 -1.38 1.37
N ARG A 163 -15.51 -1.72 0.65
CA ARG A 163 -15.55 -2.76 -0.41
C ARG A 163 -16.52 -2.49 -1.55
N ALA A 164 -17.03 -1.25 -1.73
CA ALA A 164 -18.10 -1.00 -2.69
C ALA A 164 -17.76 -1.46 -4.11
N PHE A 165 -16.50 -1.40 -4.53
CA PHE A 165 -16.00 -1.88 -5.83
C PHE A 165 -14.94 -2.99 -5.70
N MET A 166 -14.89 -3.66 -4.56
CA MET A 166 -13.96 -4.77 -4.35
C MET A 166 -14.14 -5.84 -5.43
N ASP A 167 -13.04 -6.44 -5.92
CA ASP A 167 -13.05 -7.49 -6.96
C ASP A 167 -13.65 -7.07 -8.32
N CYS A 168 -13.77 -5.76 -8.60
CA CYS A 168 -14.09 -5.27 -9.95
C CYS A 168 -12.84 -5.39 -10.83
N SER A 169 -12.45 -6.62 -11.15
CA SER A 169 -11.12 -6.95 -11.72
C SER A 169 -10.86 -6.33 -13.10
N SER A 170 -11.90 -6.01 -13.88
CA SER A 170 -11.79 -5.31 -15.17
C SER A 170 -11.88 -3.80 -15.08
N LEU A 171 -12.08 -3.22 -13.89
CA LEU A 171 -12.24 -1.78 -13.72
C LEU A 171 -10.94 -1.04 -14.07
N GLN A 172 -10.97 -0.26 -15.15
CA GLN A 172 -9.83 0.48 -15.69
C GLN A 172 -9.83 1.94 -15.27
N GLN A 173 -11.01 2.52 -15.03
CA GLN A 173 -11.17 3.93 -14.76
C GLN A 173 -12.26 4.19 -13.74
N VAL A 174 -11.93 5.01 -12.75
CA VAL A 174 -12.88 5.63 -11.82
C VAL A 174 -12.79 7.14 -11.97
N ASN A 175 -13.94 7.79 -12.12
CA ASN A 175 -14.04 9.25 -12.18
C ASN A 175 -14.92 9.73 -11.01
N PHE A 176 -14.39 10.58 -10.18
CA PHE A 176 -15.15 11.29 -9.14
C PHE A 176 -15.62 12.62 -9.74
N LEU A 177 -16.92 12.84 -9.82
CA LEU A 177 -17.50 14.03 -10.46
C LEU A 177 -17.74 15.19 -9.47
N GLY A 178 -17.72 14.91 -8.16
CA GLY A 178 -17.99 15.85 -7.08
C GLY A 178 -16.94 15.93 -6.01
N GLU A 179 -17.15 16.89 -5.09
CA GLU A 179 -16.24 17.24 -4.00
C GLU A 179 -16.91 17.05 -2.61
N LYS A 180 -17.83 16.08 -2.47
CA LYS A 180 -18.51 15.82 -1.19
C LYS A 180 -17.92 14.65 -0.42
N LEU A 181 -17.10 13.83 -1.08
CA LEU A 181 -16.51 12.65 -0.49
C LEU A 181 -15.29 13.01 0.35
N SER A 182 -15.34 12.80 1.65
CA SER A 182 -14.22 13.09 2.57
C SER A 182 -13.31 11.89 2.86
N VAL A 183 -13.73 10.68 2.51
CA VAL A 183 -13.02 9.43 2.85
C VAL A 183 -13.06 8.47 1.67
N ILE A 184 -11.91 7.93 1.30
CA ILE A 184 -11.80 6.70 0.50
C ILE A 184 -11.87 5.52 1.46
N SER A 185 -12.97 4.77 1.42
CA SER A 185 -13.30 3.73 2.39
C SER A 185 -12.39 2.52 2.31
N SER A 186 -12.38 1.70 3.37
CA SER A 186 -11.55 0.50 3.43
C SER A 186 -11.88 -0.47 2.30
N GLN A 187 -10.83 -0.97 1.65
CA GLN A 187 -10.93 -1.94 0.55
C GLN A 187 -11.82 -1.48 -0.63
N LEU A 188 -12.02 -0.16 -0.79
CA LEU A 188 -12.96 0.39 -1.79
C LEU A 188 -12.71 -0.17 -3.20
N PHE A 189 -11.44 -0.22 -3.63
CA PHE A 189 -11.00 -0.74 -4.92
C PHE A 189 -10.06 -1.96 -4.78
N TYR A 190 -10.19 -2.70 -3.66
CA TYR A 190 -9.37 -3.89 -3.43
C TYR A 190 -9.50 -4.88 -4.61
N GLN A 191 -8.35 -5.34 -5.14
CA GLN A 191 -8.28 -6.22 -6.33
C GLN A 191 -8.92 -5.66 -7.61
N CYS A 192 -9.03 -4.35 -7.77
CA CYS A 192 -9.32 -3.73 -9.06
C CYS A 192 -8.07 -3.77 -9.95
N LYS A 193 -7.67 -4.98 -10.38
CA LYS A 193 -6.36 -5.26 -11.01
C LYS A 193 -6.07 -4.44 -12.26
N GLN A 194 -7.10 -4.04 -13.01
CA GLN A 194 -6.96 -3.27 -14.24
C GLN A 194 -7.05 -1.76 -14.04
N LEU A 195 -7.25 -1.27 -12.81
CA LEU A 195 -7.31 0.17 -12.52
C LEU A 195 -5.96 0.83 -12.85
N GLN A 196 -5.99 1.85 -13.71
CA GLN A 196 -4.76 2.45 -14.25
C GLN A 196 -4.36 3.74 -13.54
N LYS A 197 -5.34 4.56 -13.19
CA LYS A 197 -5.13 5.88 -12.55
C LYS A 197 -6.23 6.17 -11.55
N ALA A 198 -5.89 6.90 -10.49
CA ALA A 198 -6.83 7.44 -9.53
C ALA A 198 -6.54 8.92 -9.31
N VAL A 199 -7.52 9.78 -9.60
CA VAL A 199 -7.50 11.20 -9.27
C VAL A 199 -8.54 11.40 -8.18
N LEU A 200 -8.08 11.64 -6.96
CA LEU A 200 -8.99 11.77 -5.81
C LEU A 200 -9.56 13.18 -5.72
N PRO A 201 -10.81 13.34 -5.25
CA PRO A 201 -11.42 14.65 -5.00
C PRO A 201 -10.61 15.48 -4.01
N GLU A 202 -10.58 16.80 -4.17
CA GLU A 202 -9.89 17.71 -3.24
C GLU A 202 -10.49 17.69 -1.82
N SER A 203 -11.73 17.23 -1.66
CA SER A 203 -12.41 17.06 -0.37
C SER A 203 -11.91 15.87 0.46
N VAL A 204 -11.19 14.92 -0.16
CA VAL A 204 -10.74 13.70 0.53
C VAL A 204 -9.63 14.01 1.52
N LYS A 205 -9.86 13.64 2.78
CA LYS A 205 -8.92 13.78 3.89
C LYS A 205 -8.27 12.46 4.29
N ASN A 206 -8.96 11.35 4.08
CA ASN A 206 -8.47 10.05 4.57
C ASN A 206 -8.61 8.97 3.50
N ILE A 207 -7.55 8.21 3.29
CA ILE A 207 -7.55 6.94 2.56
C ILE A 207 -7.45 5.83 3.61
N ARG A 208 -8.47 4.97 3.68
CA ARG A 208 -8.52 3.89 4.68
C ARG A 208 -7.76 2.63 4.21
N SER A 209 -7.68 1.66 5.14
CA SER A 209 -6.87 0.45 4.94
C SER A 209 -7.24 -0.29 3.67
N SER A 210 -6.22 -0.75 2.96
CA SER A 210 -6.27 -1.57 1.73
C SER A 210 -7.13 -0.97 0.60
N ALA A 211 -7.36 0.36 0.60
CA ALA A 211 -8.31 1.02 -0.31
C ALA A 211 -8.03 0.74 -1.79
N PHE A 212 -6.74 0.63 -2.18
CA PHE A 212 -6.26 0.31 -3.53
C PHE A 212 -5.34 -0.92 -3.55
N ALA A 213 -5.37 -1.74 -2.49
CA ALA A 213 -4.50 -2.92 -2.44
C ALA A 213 -4.81 -3.86 -3.62
N TYR A 214 -3.74 -4.42 -4.20
CA TYR A 214 -3.80 -5.29 -5.39
C TYR A 214 -4.38 -4.63 -6.66
N CYS A 215 -4.33 -3.30 -6.75
CA CYS A 215 -4.52 -2.59 -8.01
C CYS A 215 -3.24 -2.68 -8.86
N GLU A 216 -2.94 -3.88 -9.36
CA GLU A 216 -1.65 -4.24 -9.97
C GLU A 216 -1.23 -3.35 -11.14
N ASN A 217 -2.21 -2.79 -11.88
CA ASN A 217 -1.98 -1.90 -13.03
C ASN A 217 -2.01 -0.40 -12.68
N LEU A 218 -2.23 -0.04 -11.40
CA LEU A 218 -2.27 1.36 -10.97
C LEU A 218 -0.89 2.00 -11.13
N SER A 219 -0.78 2.90 -12.09
CA SER A 219 0.49 3.54 -12.46
C SER A 219 0.68 4.94 -11.84
N SER A 220 -0.40 5.60 -11.47
CA SER A 220 -0.36 6.92 -10.86
C SER A 220 -1.57 7.19 -9.98
N VAL A 221 -1.33 7.92 -8.89
CA VAL A 221 -2.36 8.45 -7.99
C VAL A 221 -2.11 9.94 -7.82
N THR A 222 -3.18 10.74 -7.92
CA THR A 222 -3.14 12.16 -7.58
C THR A 222 -3.85 12.35 -6.25
N PHE A 223 -3.11 12.77 -5.24
CA PHE A 223 -3.64 13.05 -3.91
C PHE A 223 -4.15 14.49 -3.81
N PRO A 224 -5.24 14.73 -3.05
CA PRO A 224 -5.68 16.07 -2.69
C PRO A 224 -4.69 16.72 -1.71
N LYS A 225 -4.58 18.04 -1.78
CA LYS A 225 -3.64 18.80 -0.92
C LYS A 225 -3.97 18.75 0.57
N GLN A 226 -5.21 18.42 0.91
CA GLN A 226 -5.71 18.36 2.29
C GLN A 226 -5.72 16.92 2.85
N LEU A 227 -5.09 15.96 2.17
CA LEU A 227 -5.01 14.58 2.65
C LEU A 227 -4.29 14.53 4.00
N GLU A 228 -4.90 13.95 5.01
CA GLU A 228 -4.39 13.87 6.38
C GLU A 228 -3.79 12.49 6.71
N SER A 229 -4.34 11.42 6.10
CA SER A 229 -3.87 10.05 6.38
C SER A 229 -3.98 9.10 5.20
N ILE A 230 -3.02 8.18 5.14
CA ILE A 230 -3.00 6.99 4.26
C ILE A 230 -2.93 5.77 5.19
N GLY A 231 -3.94 4.90 5.14
CA GLY A 231 -4.09 3.74 6.01
C GLY A 231 -3.16 2.57 5.68
N ASP A 232 -3.20 1.55 6.53
CA ASP A 232 -2.43 0.32 6.34
C ASP A 232 -2.78 -0.36 5.02
N ASP A 233 -1.78 -0.95 4.36
CA ASP A 233 -1.92 -1.68 3.08
C ASP A 233 -2.57 -0.87 1.95
N ALA A 234 -2.69 0.46 2.07
CA ALA A 234 -3.55 1.26 1.18
C ALA A 234 -3.23 1.08 -0.31
N PHE A 235 -1.97 0.91 -0.67
CA PHE A 235 -1.47 0.68 -2.03
C PHE A 235 -0.62 -0.60 -2.13
N GLU A 236 -0.83 -1.54 -1.21
CA GLU A 236 -0.12 -2.81 -1.24
C GLU A 236 -0.29 -3.50 -2.60
N TYR A 237 0.81 -4.07 -3.16
CA TYR A 237 0.83 -4.71 -4.48
C TYR A 237 0.37 -3.83 -5.67
N CYS A 238 0.48 -2.51 -5.59
CA CYS A 238 0.35 -1.62 -6.74
C CYS A 238 1.65 -1.67 -7.58
N ARG A 239 1.88 -2.80 -8.24
CA ARG A 239 3.16 -3.16 -8.88
C ARG A 239 3.61 -2.22 -10.00
N ARG A 240 2.68 -1.49 -10.63
CA ARG A 240 2.99 -0.53 -11.70
C ARG A 240 3.07 0.91 -11.24
N LEU A 241 2.93 1.18 -9.95
CA LEU A 241 3.06 2.53 -9.41
C LEU A 241 4.51 3.01 -9.54
N ILE A 242 4.72 4.10 -10.29
CA ILE A 242 6.07 4.55 -10.68
C ILE A 242 6.60 5.59 -9.69
N SER A 243 5.76 6.51 -9.29
CA SER A 243 6.13 7.59 -8.38
C SER A 243 4.95 8.00 -7.50
N ILE A 244 5.26 8.46 -6.29
CA ILE A 244 4.30 8.99 -5.33
C ILE A 244 4.81 10.31 -4.77
N ASP A 245 3.95 11.32 -4.81
CA ASP A 245 4.15 12.62 -4.14
C ASP A 245 3.10 12.73 -3.03
N ILE A 246 3.51 12.42 -1.79
CA ILE A 246 2.60 12.46 -0.63
C ILE A 246 2.55 13.91 -0.14
N PRO A 247 1.35 14.52 -0.04
CA PRO A 247 1.20 15.90 0.43
C PRO A 247 1.73 16.11 1.85
N ASP A 248 2.28 17.30 2.11
CA ASP A 248 2.85 17.64 3.42
C ASP A 248 1.81 17.73 4.55
N SER A 249 0.52 17.74 4.22
CA SER A 249 -0.61 17.63 5.16
C SER A 249 -0.76 16.24 5.77
N VAL A 250 -0.16 15.20 5.16
CA VAL A 250 -0.25 13.83 5.67
C VAL A 250 0.62 13.68 6.91
N VAL A 251 -0.02 13.33 8.02
CA VAL A 251 0.65 13.09 9.31
C VAL A 251 0.69 11.60 9.70
N PHE A 252 -0.05 10.77 9.01
CA PHE A 252 -0.08 9.32 9.23
C PHE A 252 0.07 8.55 7.91
N LEU A 253 1.08 7.69 7.85
CA LEU A 253 1.33 6.75 6.77
C LEU A 253 1.36 5.34 7.36
N GLY A 254 0.39 4.52 6.99
CA GLY A 254 0.14 3.19 7.56
C GLY A 254 1.24 2.16 7.28
N ALA A 255 1.21 1.08 8.06
CA ALA A 255 2.04 -0.08 7.82
C ALA A 255 1.75 -0.69 6.45
N SER A 256 2.76 -1.23 5.79
CA SER A 256 2.63 -1.86 4.45
C SER A 256 1.98 -0.97 3.38
N ALA A 257 1.86 0.35 3.60
CA ALA A 257 1.09 1.23 2.72
C ALA A 257 1.50 1.15 1.25
N PHE A 258 2.79 0.90 0.96
CA PHE A 258 3.36 0.71 -0.39
C PHE A 258 4.12 -0.61 -0.52
N ASN A 259 3.81 -1.60 0.33
CA ASN A 259 4.42 -2.91 0.25
C ASN A 259 4.27 -3.50 -1.17
N SER A 260 5.33 -4.05 -1.72
CA SER A 260 5.38 -4.69 -3.04
C SER A 260 4.98 -3.78 -4.22
N CYS A 261 5.15 -2.45 -4.07
CA CYS A 261 5.13 -1.51 -5.18
C CYS A 261 6.43 -1.61 -5.98
N SER A 262 6.63 -2.73 -6.67
CA SER A 262 7.93 -3.11 -7.26
C SER A 262 8.46 -2.17 -8.35
N SER A 263 7.60 -1.38 -9.01
CA SER A 263 8.00 -0.36 -9.98
C SER A 263 8.19 1.03 -9.37
N LEU A 264 8.00 1.20 -8.06
CA LEU A 264 8.11 2.52 -7.41
C LEU A 264 9.57 2.97 -7.39
N MET A 265 9.86 3.98 -8.22
CA MET A 265 11.22 4.53 -8.39
C MET A 265 11.48 5.73 -7.49
N LYS A 266 10.44 6.50 -7.19
CA LYS A 266 10.54 7.77 -6.46
C LYS A 266 9.36 7.96 -5.50
N VAL A 267 9.68 8.37 -4.29
CA VAL A 267 8.70 8.78 -3.27
C VAL A 267 9.12 10.12 -2.67
N LYS A 268 8.16 11.04 -2.54
CA LYS A 268 8.28 12.21 -1.67
C LYS A 268 7.48 11.92 -0.40
N LEU A 269 8.16 11.96 0.73
CA LEU A 269 7.55 11.78 2.05
C LEU A 269 7.15 13.14 2.65
N PRO A 270 6.02 13.23 3.38
CA PRO A 270 5.56 14.46 4.01
C PRO A 270 6.37 14.80 5.25
N TYR A 271 6.59 16.10 5.50
CA TYR A 271 7.40 16.57 6.63
C TYR A 271 6.78 16.28 8.03
N GLY A 272 5.49 15.95 8.10
CA GLY A 272 4.78 15.70 9.36
C GLY A 272 4.98 14.30 9.96
N LEU A 273 5.66 13.38 9.26
CA LEU A 273 5.82 12.01 9.74
C LEU A 273 6.76 11.92 10.93
N ARG A 274 6.36 11.13 11.95
CA ARG A 274 7.18 10.77 13.10
C ARG A 274 7.81 9.39 12.98
N HIS A 275 7.21 8.50 12.20
CA HIS A 275 7.66 7.12 12.04
C HIS A 275 7.48 6.66 10.59
N ILE A 276 8.42 5.87 10.09
CA ILE A 276 8.18 4.99 8.96
C ILE A 276 7.76 3.64 9.55
N LEU A 277 6.52 3.24 9.34
CA LEU A 277 5.93 2.07 9.98
C LEU A 277 6.44 0.76 9.37
N ASN A 278 6.00 -0.38 9.94
CA ASN A 278 6.42 -1.70 9.49
C ASN A 278 6.08 -1.89 8.01
N ASP A 279 7.01 -2.50 7.27
CA ASP A 279 6.79 -2.95 5.89
C ASP A 279 6.34 -1.84 4.91
N THR A 280 6.42 -0.56 5.28
CA THR A 280 5.84 0.55 4.48
C THR A 280 6.31 0.52 3.03
N PHE A 281 7.59 0.23 2.76
CA PHE A 281 8.20 0.12 1.43
C PHE A 281 8.86 -1.26 1.22
N LEU A 282 8.40 -2.29 1.92
CA LEU A 282 8.87 -3.66 1.72
C LEU A 282 8.74 -4.04 0.23
N ASP A 283 9.79 -4.65 -0.34
CA ASP A 283 9.83 -5.10 -1.74
C ASP A 283 9.59 -4.00 -2.81
N CYS A 284 9.84 -2.72 -2.47
CA CYS A 284 9.91 -1.63 -3.45
C CYS A 284 11.24 -1.73 -4.22
N THR A 285 11.38 -2.77 -5.03
CA THR A 285 12.67 -3.17 -5.64
C THR A 285 13.26 -2.15 -6.60
N SER A 286 12.46 -1.24 -7.16
CA SER A 286 12.91 -0.18 -8.08
C SER A 286 13.21 1.15 -7.38
N LEU A 287 12.96 1.30 -6.08
CA LEU A 287 13.20 2.55 -5.35
C LEU A 287 14.70 2.87 -5.32
N THR A 288 15.09 4.03 -5.89
CA THR A 288 16.50 4.37 -6.08
C THR A 288 17.06 5.30 -4.99
N ALA A 289 16.23 6.18 -4.47
CA ALA A 289 16.62 7.11 -3.41
C ALA A 289 15.41 7.50 -2.57
N VAL A 290 15.64 7.82 -1.31
CA VAL A 290 14.62 8.37 -0.41
C VAL A 290 15.24 9.44 0.49
N VAL A 291 14.50 10.54 0.67
CA VAL A 291 14.77 11.56 1.69
C VAL A 291 13.76 11.31 2.80
N ILE A 292 14.23 10.89 3.96
CA ILE A 292 13.39 10.69 5.14
C ILE A 292 13.34 12.04 5.89
N PRO A 293 12.14 12.58 6.18
CA PRO A 293 12.00 13.87 6.85
C PRO A 293 12.69 13.90 8.23
N ASP A 294 13.28 15.04 8.58
CA ASP A 294 14.04 15.21 9.83
C ASP A 294 13.22 15.01 11.11
N THR A 295 11.90 15.02 11.01
CA THR A 295 10.96 14.72 12.11
C THR A 295 10.82 13.25 12.43
N VAL A 296 11.33 12.35 11.58
CA VAL A 296 11.18 10.90 11.76
C VAL A 296 12.13 10.41 12.85
N GLU A 297 11.57 9.85 13.90
CA GLU A 297 12.28 9.32 15.07
C GLU A 297 12.59 7.83 14.97
N LYS A 298 11.79 7.08 14.21
CA LYS A 298 11.88 5.61 14.13
C LYS A 298 11.66 5.11 12.71
N ILE A 299 12.53 4.19 12.28
CA ILE A 299 12.34 3.37 11.07
C ILE A 299 12.04 1.96 11.54
N ASN A 300 10.80 1.52 11.34
CA ASN A 300 10.28 0.30 11.95
C ASN A 300 10.69 -0.97 11.17
N ILE A 301 10.18 -2.11 11.65
CA ILE A 301 10.54 -3.44 11.15
C ILE A 301 10.33 -3.51 9.64
N GLN A 302 11.37 -3.95 8.91
CA GLN A 302 11.34 -4.23 7.47
C GLN A 302 10.90 -3.05 6.59
N ALA A 303 10.94 -1.82 7.09
CA ALA A 303 10.36 -0.63 6.43
C ALA A 303 10.86 -0.43 4.98
N PHE A 304 12.13 -0.74 4.68
CA PHE A 304 12.75 -0.70 3.34
C PHE A 304 13.39 -2.04 2.94
N LYS A 305 12.93 -3.14 3.54
CA LYS A 305 13.48 -4.46 3.23
C LYS A 305 13.32 -4.76 1.74
N ASN A 306 14.39 -5.30 1.12
CA ASN A 306 14.47 -5.66 -0.29
C ASN A 306 14.26 -4.49 -1.27
N CYS A 307 14.46 -3.24 -0.85
CA CYS A 307 14.61 -2.12 -1.78
C CYS A 307 15.96 -2.26 -2.50
N SER A 308 16.07 -3.27 -3.37
CA SER A 308 17.36 -3.72 -3.93
C SER A 308 18.06 -2.69 -4.81
N SER A 309 17.32 -1.75 -5.41
CA SER A 309 17.86 -0.64 -6.21
C SER A 309 18.17 0.62 -5.38
N LEU A 310 17.93 0.62 -4.07
CA LEU A 310 18.12 1.79 -3.22
C LEU A 310 19.61 2.08 -3.04
N VAL A 311 20.06 3.17 -3.69
CA VAL A 311 21.48 3.59 -3.67
C VAL A 311 21.76 4.56 -2.53
N ARG A 312 20.80 5.43 -2.24
CA ARG A 312 20.98 6.53 -1.27
C ARG A 312 19.75 6.72 -0.40
N VAL A 313 20.01 6.85 0.89
CA VAL A 313 19.03 7.27 1.90
C VAL A 313 19.57 8.49 2.61
N GLN A 314 18.80 9.59 2.60
CA GLN A 314 19.06 10.69 3.51
C GLN A 314 18.35 10.39 4.83
N MET A 315 19.15 10.13 5.86
CA MET A 315 18.65 9.82 7.21
C MET A 315 18.16 11.07 7.92
N PRO A 316 17.10 10.96 8.74
CA PRO A 316 16.56 12.08 9.49
C PRO A 316 17.43 12.45 10.70
N LEU A 317 17.47 13.74 11.03
CA LEU A 317 18.25 14.23 12.17
C LEU A 317 17.71 13.75 13.53
N ALA A 318 16.38 13.60 13.66
CA ALA A 318 15.73 13.13 14.90
C ALA A 318 15.74 11.59 15.08
N LEU A 319 16.39 10.83 14.18
CA LEU A 319 16.36 9.37 14.23
C LEU A 319 17.00 8.81 15.49
N THR A 320 16.23 8.03 16.25
CA THR A 320 16.70 7.36 17.45
C THR A 320 16.79 5.83 17.30
N ASN A 321 15.94 5.23 16.46
CA ASN A 321 15.84 3.78 16.34
C ASN A 321 15.68 3.33 14.89
N ILE A 322 16.48 2.34 14.52
CA ILE A 322 16.34 1.53 13.31
C ILE A 322 16.01 0.11 13.76
N TYR A 323 14.84 -0.39 13.41
CA TYR A 323 14.38 -1.69 13.90
C TYR A 323 14.82 -2.86 13.00
N TYR A 324 14.40 -4.07 13.38
CA TYR A 324 14.77 -5.34 12.77
C TYR A 324 14.59 -5.31 11.24
N ALA A 325 15.65 -5.69 10.51
CA ALA A 325 15.67 -5.84 9.06
C ALA A 325 15.21 -4.60 8.27
N ALA A 326 15.27 -3.39 8.84
CA ALA A 326 14.71 -2.17 8.25
C ALA A 326 15.26 -1.89 6.83
N PHE A 327 16.52 -2.18 6.54
CA PHE A 327 17.18 -2.07 5.24
C PHE A 327 17.74 -3.40 4.72
N TYR A 328 17.25 -4.53 5.25
CA TYR A 328 17.72 -5.85 4.81
C TYR A 328 17.55 -6.01 3.30
N GLY A 329 18.58 -6.45 2.61
CA GLY A 329 18.53 -6.70 1.17
C GLY A 329 18.54 -5.44 0.29
N CYS A 330 18.86 -4.26 0.85
CA CYS A 330 19.15 -3.05 0.07
C CYS A 330 20.51 -3.18 -0.61
N LYS A 331 20.60 -4.05 -1.61
CA LYS A 331 21.86 -4.50 -2.21
C LYS A 331 22.67 -3.37 -2.82
N SER A 332 22.01 -2.35 -3.36
CA SER A 332 22.66 -1.21 -4.02
C SER A 332 23.09 -0.09 -3.07
N LEU A 333 22.73 -0.16 -1.78
CA LEU A 333 23.00 0.88 -0.81
C LEU A 333 24.51 1.04 -0.57
N GLN A 334 25.04 2.26 -0.86
CA GLN A 334 26.49 2.49 -0.87
C GLN A 334 27.02 3.01 0.46
N TYR A 335 26.29 3.89 1.12
CA TYR A 335 26.66 4.43 2.43
C TYR A 335 25.43 4.90 3.20
N ILE A 336 25.60 4.96 4.52
CA ILE A 336 24.61 5.43 5.47
C ILE A 336 25.30 6.40 6.42
N ASP A 337 24.75 7.59 6.54
CA ASP A 337 25.18 8.58 7.51
C ASP A 337 24.20 8.57 8.68
N LEU A 338 24.68 8.15 9.86
CA LEU A 338 23.88 8.02 11.08
C LEU A 338 24.20 9.17 12.03
N SER A 339 23.19 9.93 12.44
CA SER A 339 23.36 10.97 13.46
C SER A 339 23.73 10.38 14.84
N ASP A 340 24.39 11.15 15.68
CA ASP A 340 24.70 10.78 17.08
C ASP A 340 23.46 10.51 17.95
N GLU A 341 22.26 10.87 17.49
CA GLU A 341 20.98 10.63 18.18
C GLU A 341 20.52 9.17 18.10
N VAL A 342 21.06 8.38 17.16
CA VAL A 342 20.70 6.96 17.02
C VAL A 342 21.22 6.16 18.19
N LYS A 343 20.28 5.50 18.91
CA LYS A 343 20.52 4.70 20.12
C LYS A 343 20.40 3.20 19.91
N TYR A 344 19.64 2.81 18.88
CA TYR A 344 19.33 1.40 18.64
C TYR A 344 19.35 1.07 17.14
N ILE A 345 20.08 0.00 16.81
CA ILE A 345 20.09 -0.62 15.48
C ILE A 345 19.77 -2.11 15.67
N GLY A 346 18.63 -2.53 15.13
CA GLY A 346 18.09 -3.89 15.27
C GLY A 346 18.85 -4.95 14.48
N GLY A 347 18.60 -6.20 14.83
CA GLY A 347 19.21 -7.33 14.09
C GLY A 347 18.82 -7.30 12.61
N LEU A 348 19.74 -7.73 11.74
CA LEU A 348 19.59 -7.70 10.27
C LEU A 348 19.30 -6.32 9.67
N ALA A 349 19.39 -5.23 10.43
CA ALA A 349 18.99 -3.90 9.95
C ALA A 349 19.64 -3.52 8.62
N PHE A 350 20.91 -3.89 8.41
CA PHE A 350 21.68 -3.70 7.17
C PHE A 350 22.17 -5.03 6.55
N GLY A 351 21.61 -6.16 6.97
CA GLY A 351 21.95 -7.46 6.38
C GLY A 351 21.74 -7.46 4.86
N GLU A 352 22.60 -8.16 4.11
CA GLU A 352 22.57 -8.22 2.64
C GLU A 352 22.72 -6.85 1.93
N CYS A 353 23.17 -5.79 2.61
CA CYS A 353 23.53 -4.52 1.99
C CYS A 353 24.91 -4.65 1.36
N GLN A 354 24.97 -5.32 0.22
CA GLN A 354 26.22 -5.77 -0.40
C GLN A 354 27.16 -4.64 -0.82
N ASN A 355 26.65 -3.44 -1.10
CA ASN A 355 27.43 -2.32 -1.62
C ASN A 355 27.83 -1.28 -0.57
N ILE A 356 27.44 -1.43 0.69
CA ILE A 356 27.96 -0.57 1.77
C ILE A 356 29.46 -0.81 1.92
N GLN A 357 30.28 0.27 1.87
CA GLN A 357 31.72 0.20 1.97
C GLN A 357 32.22 0.59 3.36
N THR A 358 31.63 1.59 3.97
CA THR A 358 32.03 2.12 5.26
C THR A 358 30.81 2.41 6.12
N ILE A 359 30.97 2.27 7.43
CA ILE A 359 29.98 2.68 8.41
C ILE A 359 30.64 3.17 9.70
N GLU A 360 30.17 4.30 10.20
CA GLU A 360 30.51 4.81 11.52
C GLU A 360 29.30 4.67 12.44
N LEU A 361 29.48 4.01 13.58
CA LEU A 361 28.39 3.77 14.52
C LEU A 361 28.31 4.89 15.56
N PRO A 362 27.09 5.42 15.81
CA PRO A 362 26.87 6.49 16.78
C PRO A 362 27.30 6.11 18.20
N LYS A 363 27.68 7.11 18.99
CA LYS A 363 28.18 6.91 20.38
C LYS A 363 27.22 6.11 21.27
N ALA A 364 25.94 6.32 21.11
CA ALA A 364 24.91 5.67 21.91
C ALA A 364 24.61 4.21 21.52
N VAL A 365 25.15 3.73 20.37
CA VAL A 365 25.01 2.34 19.95
C VAL A 365 26.09 1.51 20.65
N THR A 366 25.75 0.99 21.83
CA THR A 366 26.66 0.20 22.66
C THR A 366 26.60 -1.31 22.37
N VAL A 367 25.58 -1.77 21.69
CA VAL A 367 25.37 -3.18 21.32
C VAL A 367 25.25 -3.29 19.81
N ILE A 368 26.12 -4.07 19.21
CA ILE A 368 26.03 -4.46 17.80
C ILE A 368 25.06 -5.65 17.72
N ALA A 369 23.89 -5.44 17.16
CA ALA A 369 22.82 -6.44 17.13
C ALA A 369 23.20 -7.69 16.31
N PRO A 370 22.58 -8.86 16.57
CA PRO A 370 22.83 -10.07 15.78
C PRO A 370 22.56 -9.84 14.28
N LYS A 371 23.50 -10.32 13.45
CA LYS A 371 23.40 -10.28 11.97
C LYS A 371 23.23 -8.87 11.37
N VAL A 372 23.53 -7.80 12.10
CA VAL A 372 23.26 -6.43 11.64
C VAL A 372 23.91 -6.11 10.31
N PHE A 373 25.12 -6.63 10.01
CA PHE A 373 25.85 -6.52 8.74
C PHE A 373 26.08 -7.89 8.07
N TYR A 374 25.14 -8.82 8.26
CA TYR A 374 25.21 -10.14 7.65
C TYR A 374 25.33 -10.04 6.12
N ASN A 375 26.36 -10.68 5.53
CA ASN A 375 26.63 -10.66 4.09
C ASN A 375 26.78 -9.24 3.46
N CYS A 376 27.27 -8.25 4.21
CA CYS A 376 27.71 -6.97 3.65
C CYS A 376 29.09 -7.16 2.98
N THR A 377 29.08 -7.76 1.79
CA THR A 377 30.32 -8.28 1.16
C THR A 377 31.35 -7.21 0.84
N ASN A 378 30.93 -5.96 0.52
CA ASN A 378 31.83 -4.85 0.21
C ASN A 378 32.19 -3.98 1.44
N LEU A 379 31.67 -4.31 2.62
CA LEU A 379 31.97 -3.56 3.85
C LEU A 379 33.47 -3.72 4.20
N ALA A 380 34.23 -2.64 4.04
CA ALA A 380 35.66 -2.61 4.22
C ALA A 380 36.07 -1.94 5.54
N GLU A 381 35.32 -0.96 6.00
CA GLU A 381 35.63 -0.20 7.22
C GLU A 381 34.42 -0.10 8.14
N VAL A 382 34.61 -0.41 9.41
CA VAL A 382 33.64 -0.26 10.48
C VAL A 382 34.29 0.48 11.65
N LYS A 383 33.74 1.67 11.95
CA LYS A 383 34.11 2.40 13.16
C LYS A 383 33.12 2.13 14.26
N LEU A 384 33.55 1.30 15.23
CA LEU A 384 32.74 1.03 16.42
C LEU A 384 32.79 2.21 17.40
N SER A 385 31.69 2.41 18.13
CA SER A 385 31.66 3.35 19.25
C SER A 385 32.70 2.92 20.32
N LYS A 386 33.40 3.88 20.93
CA LYS A 386 34.24 3.62 22.09
C LYS A 386 33.50 3.03 23.30
N PHE A 387 32.16 3.06 23.27
CA PHE A 387 31.27 2.52 24.32
C PHE A 387 30.66 1.17 23.91
N THR A 388 31.05 0.58 22.77
CA THR A 388 30.54 -0.71 22.36
C THR A 388 30.95 -1.80 23.35
N THR A 389 29.98 -2.46 23.97
CA THR A 389 30.16 -3.52 24.95
C THR A 389 30.00 -4.92 24.39
N SER A 390 29.18 -5.06 23.33
CA SER A 390 28.95 -6.39 22.75
C SER A 390 28.76 -6.39 21.25
N ILE A 391 29.20 -7.47 20.60
CA ILE A 391 28.96 -7.80 19.19
C ILE A 391 28.10 -9.06 19.15
N GLY A 392 26.95 -8.98 18.46
CA GLY A 392 25.96 -10.04 18.36
C GLY A 392 26.41 -11.23 17.51
N VAL A 393 25.63 -12.30 17.59
CA VAL A 393 25.82 -13.51 16.78
C VAL A 393 25.82 -13.17 15.29
N GLN A 394 26.84 -13.62 14.54
CA GLN A 394 26.97 -13.43 13.09
C GLN A 394 26.87 -11.95 12.64
N ALA A 395 27.27 -11.01 13.49
CA ALA A 395 27.08 -9.57 13.19
C ALA A 395 27.81 -9.13 11.92
N PHE A 396 29.00 -9.71 11.63
CA PHE A 396 29.84 -9.45 10.45
C PHE A 396 30.07 -10.72 9.62
N TYR A 397 29.14 -11.69 9.73
CA TYR A 397 29.22 -12.91 8.91
C TYR A 397 29.23 -12.56 7.43
N GLY A 398 30.16 -13.12 6.66
CA GLY A 398 30.19 -12.92 5.20
C GLY A 398 30.66 -11.53 4.74
N CYS A 399 31.18 -10.66 5.63
CA CYS A 399 31.79 -9.37 5.26
C CYS A 399 33.17 -9.60 4.62
N ALA A 400 33.18 -10.01 3.34
CA ALA A 400 34.38 -10.48 2.65
C ALA A 400 35.50 -9.42 2.50
N ASN A 401 35.12 -8.13 2.44
CA ASN A 401 36.07 -7.03 2.29
C ASN A 401 36.55 -6.43 3.62
N LEU A 402 35.96 -6.81 4.76
CA LEU A 402 36.40 -6.33 6.07
C LEU A 402 37.73 -7.00 6.43
N LYS A 403 38.85 -6.29 6.32
CA LYS A 403 40.21 -6.83 6.54
C LYS A 403 40.69 -6.58 7.94
N GLU A 404 40.27 -5.53 8.59
CA GLU A 404 40.65 -5.08 9.90
C GLU A 404 39.47 -4.63 10.72
N LEU A 405 39.47 -4.88 12.02
CA LEU A 405 38.50 -4.36 12.96
C LEU A 405 39.13 -3.97 14.28
N ASN A 406 38.84 -2.77 14.75
CA ASN A 406 39.30 -2.24 16.04
C ASN A 406 38.20 -2.40 17.09
N LEU A 407 38.43 -3.25 18.09
CA LEU A 407 37.56 -3.43 19.25
C LEU A 407 37.90 -2.40 20.33
N PRO A 408 36.93 -1.67 20.89
CA PRO A 408 37.18 -0.72 21.97
C PRO A 408 37.53 -1.42 23.29
N SER A 409 38.07 -0.65 24.24
CA SER A 409 38.39 -1.17 25.57
C SER A 409 37.16 -1.59 26.39
N SER A 410 35.99 -1.14 26.01
CA SER A 410 34.69 -1.44 26.63
C SER A 410 34.09 -2.79 26.22
N ILE A 411 34.70 -3.49 25.23
CA ILE A 411 34.10 -4.73 24.69
C ILE A 411 34.16 -5.84 25.76
N GLU A 412 33.01 -6.44 26.03
CA GLU A 412 32.85 -7.50 27.05
C GLU A 412 32.45 -8.85 26.42
N LYS A 413 31.73 -8.83 25.29
CA LYS A 413 31.17 -10.04 24.68
C LYS A 413 31.20 -10.02 23.17
N ILE A 414 31.52 -11.17 22.56
CA ILE A 414 31.44 -11.39 21.10
C ILE A 414 30.60 -12.65 20.85
N GLY A 415 29.58 -12.53 20.03
CA GLY A 415 28.64 -13.60 19.70
C GLY A 415 29.24 -14.68 18.80
N LEU A 416 28.59 -15.85 18.81
CA LEU A 416 28.98 -16.98 18.00
C LEU A 416 29.05 -16.63 16.51
N GLY A 417 30.15 -16.97 15.82
CA GLY A 417 30.32 -16.75 14.39
C GLY A 417 30.27 -15.29 13.96
N ALA A 418 30.55 -14.34 14.87
CA ALA A 418 30.47 -12.90 14.60
C ALA A 418 31.26 -12.50 13.35
N PHE A 419 32.40 -13.14 13.08
CA PHE A 419 33.32 -12.87 11.97
C PHE A 419 33.48 -14.08 11.02
N GLU A 420 32.58 -15.07 11.12
CA GLU A 420 32.68 -16.27 10.28
C GLU A 420 32.47 -15.90 8.80
N ASN A 421 33.26 -16.49 7.91
CA ASN A 421 33.26 -16.18 6.48
C ASN A 421 33.52 -14.69 6.13
N SER A 422 34.03 -13.90 7.07
CA SER A 422 34.50 -12.54 6.76
C SER A 422 35.90 -12.60 6.11
N GLY A 423 36.32 -11.46 5.54
CA GLY A 423 37.67 -11.29 5.01
C GLY A 423 38.67 -10.82 6.05
N LEU A 424 38.33 -10.87 7.35
CA LEU A 424 39.12 -10.32 8.43
C LEU A 424 40.50 -10.99 8.51
N MET A 425 41.55 -10.19 8.51
CA MET A 425 42.96 -10.62 8.64
C MET A 425 43.56 -10.23 9.99
N GLU A 426 43.18 -9.04 10.47
CA GLU A 426 43.64 -8.51 11.75
C GLU A 426 42.47 -8.01 12.61
N LEU A 427 42.50 -8.42 13.89
CA LEU A 427 41.55 -7.96 14.92
C LEU A 427 42.35 -7.29 16.03
N HIS A 428 42.14 -6.00 16.21
CA HIS A 428 42.84 -5.23 17.25
C HIS A 428 41.94 -5.04 18.46
N SER A 429 42.25 -5.66 19.59
CA SER A 429 41.52 -5.48 20.84
C SER A 429 42.24 -4.51 21.76
N LYS A 430 41.50 -3.48 22.22
CA LYS A 430 41.95 -2.55 23.27
C LYS A 430 41.50 -2.99 24.67
N ALA A 431 40.80 -4.11 24.78
CA ALA A 431 40.32 -4.62 26.07
C ALA A 431 41.46 -5.26 26.87
N THR A 432 41.59 -4.87 28.11
CA THR A 432 42.57 -5.45 29.02
C THR A 432 42.14 -6.79 29.60
N THR A 433 40.85 -7.07 29.65
CA THR A 433 40.25 -8.35 29.99
C THR A 433 39.70 -8.98 28.71
N PRO A 434 40.03 -10.25 28.39
CA PRO A 434 39.51 -10.91 27.20
C PRO A 434 38.01 -10.94 27.17
N PRO A 435 37.35 -10.43 26.09
CA PRO A 435 35.88 -10.53 25.93
C PRO A 435 35.42 -11.98 25.96
N ILE A 436 34.24 -12.21 26.54
CA ILE A 436 33.62 -13.54 26.57
C ILE A 436 33.24 -13.96 25.14
N ILE A 437 33.73 -15.11 24.71
CA ILE A 437 33.46 -15.67 23.39
C ILE A 437 33.49 -17.20 23.45
N ASN A 438 32.54 -17.88 22.83
CA ASN A 438 32.52 -19.33 22.75
C ASN A 438 33.41 -19.85 21.61
N LYS A 439 33.27 -19.23 20.42
CA LYS A 439 34.06 -19.53 19.23
C LYS A 439 34.08 -18.29 18.36
N ILE A 440 35.27 -17.76 18.10
CA ILE A 440 35.43 -16.51 17.37
C ILE A 440 35.02 -16.64 15.88
N GLY A 441 35.17 -17.85 15.31
CA GLY A 441 34.92 -18.09 13.89
C GLY A 441 35.95 -17.41 12.96
N TYR A 442 37.09 -17.05 13.52
CA TYR A 442 38.17 -16.30 12.88
C TYR A 442 39.50 -16.97 13.12
N ARG A 443 40.41 -16.95 12.16
CA ARG A 443 41.74 -17.58 12.22
C ARG A 443 42.91 -16.64 11.93
N GLY A 444 42.63 -15.34 11.78
CA GLY A 444 43.67 -14.34 11.52
C GLY A 444 44.40 -13.90 12.79
N LYS A 445 45.20 -12.87 12.64
CA LYS A 445 46.00 -12.25 13.68
C LYS A 445 45.13 -11.47 14.67
N VAL A 446 45.39 -11.64 15.97
CA VAL A 446 44.72 -10.84 17.02
C VAL A 446 45.80 -10.09 17.81
N VAL A 447 45.73 -8.77 17.69
CA VAL A 447 46.61 -7.86 18.43
C VAL A 447 45.93 -7.44 19.72
N VAL A 448 46.59 -7.66 20.86
CA VAL A 448 46.03 -7.35 22.19
C VAL A 448 46.99 -6.47 23.00
N PRO A 449 46.57 -5.78 24.06
CA PRO A 449 47.48 -5.04 24.92
C PRO A 449 48.54 -5.97 25.48
N HIS A 450 49.83 -5.62 25.33
CA HIS A 450 50.97 -6.44 25.74
C HIS A 450 50.85 -7.01 27.15
N ARG A 451 50.34 -6.21 28.09
CA ARG A 451 50.11 -6.62 29.49
C ARG A 451 49.00 -7.66 29.68
N SER A 452 48.17 -7.88 28.68
CA SER A 452 47.01 -8.79 28.73
C SER A 452 47.23 -10.07 27.92
N LEU A 453 48.37 -10.21 27.25
CA LEU A 453 48.62 -11.32 26.32
C LEU A 453 48.50 -12.69 27.01
N SER A 454 48.98 -12.84 28.25
CA SER A 454 48.82 -14.06 29.02
C SER A 454 47.35 -14.41 29.31
N LEU A 455 46.56 -13.43 29.67
CA LEU A 455 45.11 -13.62 29.92
C LEU A 455 44.38 -14.09 28.65
N TYR A 456 44.71 -13.53 27.49
CA TYR A 456 44.11 -13.95 26.23
C TYR A 456 44.49 -15.37 25.83
N ARG A 457 45.75 -15.78 26.09
CA ARG A 457 46.24 -17.15 25.82
C ARG A 457 45.52 -18.22 26.64
N GLU A 458 45.04 -17.88 27.82
CA GLU A 458 44.31 -18.79 28.71
C GLU A 458 42.79 -18.73 28.49
N ALA A 459 42.26 -17.67 27.88
CA ALA A 459 40.81 -17.42 27.72
C ALA A 459 40.20 -18.36 26.67
N VAL A 460 39.04 -18.93 27.01
CA VAL A 460 38.27 -19.78 26.13
C VAL A 460 37.88 -19.00 24.86
N GLY A 461 38.08 -19.61 23.69
CA GLY A 461 37.79 -19.02 22.39
C GLY A 461 38.91 -18.13 21.84
N TRP A 462 39.84 -17.65 22.66
CA TRP A 462 40.99 -16.85 22.24
C TRP A 462 42.30 -17.65 22.10
N LYS A 463 42.46 -18.70 22.90
CA LYS A 463 43.68 -19.53 22.94
C LYS A 463 44.11 -20.15 21.61
N ASP A 464 43.13 -20.32 20.68
CA ASP A 464 43.36 -20.90 19.36
C ASP A 464 43.64 -19.84 18.28
N CYS A 465 43.77 -18.57 18.66
CA CYS A 465 44.09 -17.46 17.78
C CYS A 465 45.59 -17.18 17.70
N ALA A 466 46.04 -16.57 16.58
CA ALA A 466 47.40 -16.03 16.46
C ALA A 466 47.52 -14.72 17.26
N LEU A 467 47.88 -14.80 18.54
CA LEU A 467 47.94 -13.68 19.50
C LEU A 467 49.28 -12.98 19.47
N GLU A 468 49.27 -11.65 19.30
CA GLU A 468 50.43 -10.75 19.41
C GLU A 468 50.21 -9.61 20.39
#